data_8eaf16bd524830fb08d19578ebe53806
#
_entry.id   8eaf16bd524830fb08d19578ebe53806
#
_cell.length_a   1.000
_cell.length_b   1.000
_cell.length_c   1.000
_cell.angle_alpha   90.00
_cell.angle_beta   90.00
_cell.angle_gamma   90.00
#
_symmetry.space_group_name_H-M   'P 1'
#
loop_
_entity.id
_entity.type
_entity.pdbx_description
1 polymer ?
#
loop_
_entity_poly.entity_id
_entity_poly.type
_entity_poly.pdbx_seq_one_letter_code
_entity_poly.pdbx_strand_id
1 'polypeptide(L)'
;MSRFLGVLFFLVSLCKVSAKDKPCQQLMIWDLEYLQSWKNDTRPDTWKQTIIKEAELAVKGKAESVVDKESSLFVSNKHYYVSTAPYWWPDTLKDGTIKYIRKDGVRNPNRLGQDHERWSRLNQALKNLSRAYFFTGDTKFRDAYVSRLRRWFVTKSTRMYPNFDFSSIVPGQGGNKGRQYGIVELYAMNDILDSYRLMCQLNGVDKKTTNAFEKWCRNLMTWLRQSENGKAESLATGNISTIYDLTLFNLAVFCGEKVICDSITSAFATSRLERQIMADGTQPVELARTQAYHYSIYNLTHIVDFCVLQERLGRHYYAEHRNIIDRAFNYLLQFVGNRKAFPYQEIGDWDACEKLLKKQQARLKTLK
;
A
#
# COMPACT_ATOMS: atom_id res chain seq x y z
N MET A 1 49.10 7.88 -43.20
CA MET A 1 48.09 8.64 -42.45
C MET A 1 46.97 7.69 -42.03
N SER A 2 47.10 7.12 -40.85
CA SER A 2 46.16 6.12 -40.32
C SER A 2 45.20 6.81 -39.33
N ARG A 3 43.89 6.75 -39.58
CA ARG A 3 42.86 7.26 -38.68
C ARG A 3 42.43 6.15 -37.73
N PHE A 4 42.74 6.29 -36.47
CA PHE A 4 42.19 5.46 -35.38
C PHE A 4 40.74 5.89 -35.10
N LEU A 5 39.81 4.98 -35.33
CA LEU A 5 38.41 5.10 -34.84
C LEU A 5 38.36 4.50 -33.43
N GLY A 6 38.21 5.34 -32.44
CA GLY A 6 37.97 4.92 -31.05
C GLY A 6 36.52 4.51 -30.88
N VAL A 7 36.29 3.21 -30.68
CA VAL A 7 34.97 2.67 -30.29
C VAL A 7 34.86 2.79 -28.75
N LEU A 8 33.97 3.68 -28.33
CA LEU A 8 33.62 3.86 -26.90
C LEU A 8 32.65 2.76 -26.48
N PHE A 9 33.18 1.73 -25.82
CA PHE A 9 32.30 0.71 -25.17
C PHE A 9 31.68 1.31 -23.92
N PHE A 10 30.37 1.57 -23.97
CA PHE A 10 29.55 1.76 -22.77
C PHE A 10 29.39 0.40 -22.08
N LEU A 11 30.12 0.19 -21.01
CA LEU A 11 29.91 -0.91 -20.07
C LEU A 11 28.61 -0.65 -19.32
N VAL A 12 27.51 -1.21 -19.80
CA VAL A 12 26.29 -1.40 -19.01
C VAL A 12 26.64 -2.43 -17.93
N SER A 13 26.90 -1.95 -16.72
CA SER A 13 27.08 -2.79 -15.55
C SER A 13 25.76 -3.49 -15.24
N LEU A 14 25.59 -4.69 -15.78
CA LEU A 14 24.58 -5.65 -15.31
C LEU A 14 24.92 -6.01 -13.87
N CYS A 15 24.23 -5.41 -12.91
CA CYS A 15 24.25 -5.86 -11.52
C CYS A 15 23.80 -7.33 -11.49
N LYS A 16 24.77 -8.25 -11.45
CA LYS A 16 24.54 -9.64 -11.08
C LYS A 16 24.10 -9.66 -9.62
N VAL A 17 22.79 -9.75 -9.38
CA VAL A 17 22.23 -9.99 -8.04
C VAL A 17 22.66 -11.38 -7.61
N SER A 18 23.63 -11.46 -6.73
CA SER A 18 24.03 -12.69 -6.04
C SER A 18 22.91 -13.12 -5.09
N ALA A 19 22.55 -14.40 -5.09
CA ALA A 19 21.36 -14.99 -4.44
C ALA A 19 21.36 -14.96 -2.89
N LYS A 20 22.17 -14.14 -2.24
CA LYS A 20 22.25 -13.97 -0.77
C LYS A 20 22.36 -12.54 -0.29
N ASP A 21 22.17 -11.54 -1.15
CA ASP A 21 22.42 -10.14 -0.81
C ASP A 21 21.12 -9.39 -0.49
N LYS A 22 21.15 -8.74 0.66
CA LYS A 22 20.34 -7.66 1.25
C LYS A 22 18.98 -7.38 0.63
N PRO A 23 17.94 -7.14 1.45
CA PRO A 23 16.63 -6.70 0.94
C PRO A 23 16.83 -5.53 -0.02
N CYS A 24 16.10 -5.56 -1.14
CA CYS A 24 16.20 -4.53 -2.17
C CYS A 24 16.08 -3.14 -1.55
N GLN A 25 17.11 -2.32 -1.68
CA GLN A 25 17.14 -0.95 -1.13
C GLN A 25 16.55 0.08 -2.08
N GLN A 26 16.25 -0.30 -3.32
CA GLN A 26 15.63 0.60 -4.30
C GLN A 26 14.19 0.92 -3.88
N LEU A 27 13.82 2.21 -3.91
CA LEU A 27 12.42 2.61 -3.75
C LEU A 27 11.59 2.06 -4.91
N MET A 28 10.46 1.46 -4.59
CA MET A 28 9.68 0.72 -5.57
C MET A 28 8.46 1.53 -6.05
N ILE A 29 7.78 2.24 -5.14
CA ILE A 29 6.60 3.06 -5.45
C ILE A 29 6.93 4.55 -5.35
N TRP A 30 7.76 4.93 -4.37
CA TRP A 30 8.15 6.32 -4.20
C TRP A 30 9.18 6.72 -5.26
N ASP A 31 9.13 7.98 -5.64
CA ASP A 31 10.07 8.57 -6.58
C ASP A 31 11.24 9.23 -5.82
N LEU A 32 12.43 8.64 -5.95
CA LEU A 32 13.64 9.16 -5.30
C LEU A 32 14.09 10.50 -5.90
N GLU A 33 13.97 10.67 -7.22
CA GLU A 33 14.34 11.93 -7.89
C GLU A 33 13.42 13.07 -7.42
N TYR A 34 12.12 12.78 -7.28
CA TYR A 34 11.17 13.72 -6.69
C TYR A 34 11.55 14.07 -5.24
N LEU A 35 11.94 13.10 -4.41
CA LEU A 35 12.42 13.38 -3.06
C LEU A 35 13.70 14.23 -3.08
N GLN A 36 14.64 13.93 -3.98
CA GLN A 36 15.87 14.68 -4.14
C GLN A 36 15.63 16.13 -4.58
N SER A 37 14.66 16.37 -5.47
CA SER A 37 14.31 17.72 -5.92
C SER A 37 13.86 18.63 -4.77
N TRP A 38 13.28 18.07 -3.71
CA TRP A 38 12.88 18.81 -2.51
C TRP A 38 14.00 18.97 -1.47
N LYS A 39 15.07 18.23 -1.57
CA LYS A 39 16.11 18.20 -0.52
C LYS A 39 16.70 19.58 -0.26
N ASN A 40 16.98 20.32 -1.30
CA ASN A 40 17.60 21.66 -1.23
C ASN A 40 16.57 22.81 -1.20
N ASP A 41 15.28 22.52 -1.19
CA ASP A 41 14.23 23.54 -1.13
C ASP A 41 14.19 24.14 0.28
N THR A 42 14.37 25.47 0.36
CA THR A 42 14.38 26.25 1.61
C THR A 42 13.17 27.16 1.76
N ARG A 43 12.24 27.17 0.79
CA ARG A 43 11.05 28.02 0.84
C ARG A 43 10.16 27.61 2.03
N PRO A 44 9.52 28.56 2.71
CA PRO A 44 8.54 28.27 3.76
C PRO A 44 7.27 27.64 3.16
N ASP A 45 6.48 26.99 4.00
CA ASP A 45 5.15 26.42 3.67
C ASP A 45 5.11 25.45 2.50
N THR A 46 6.24 24.80 2.20
CA THR A 46 6.35 23.77 1.17
C THR A 46 5.91 22.38 1.68
N TRP A 47 5.71 21.47 0.73
CA TRP A 47 5.49 20.06 1.06
C TRP A 47 6.59 19.50 1.98
N LYS A 48 7.87 19.83 1.74
CA LYS A 48 9.00 19.43 2.60
C LYS A 48 8.81 19.93 4.03
N GLN A 49 8.45 21.21 4.22
CA GLN A 49 8.23 21.78 5.55
C GLN A 49 7.05 21.12 6.27
N THR A 50 5.97 20.81 5.54
CA THR A 50 4.85 20.05 6.09
C THR A 50 5.29 18.67 6.59
N ILE A 51 6.10 17.92 5.81
CA ILE A 51 6.65 16.62 6.22
C ILE A 51 7.50 16.74 7.48
N ILE A 52 8.37 17.74 7.56
CA ILE A 52 9.22 17.96 8.74
C ILE A 52 8.36 18.29 9.96
N LYS A 53 7.38 19.17 9.84
CA LYS A 53 6.45 19.52 10.93
C LYS A 53 5.69 18.30 11.45
N GLU A 54 5.15 17.48 10.56
CA GLU A 54 4.46 16.25 10.96
C GLU A 54 5.41 15.21 11.57
N ALA A 55 6.65 15.14 11.10
CA ALA A 55 7.67 14.30 11.71
C ALA A 55 8.05 14.76 13.13
N GLU A 56 8.10 16.08 13.38
CA GLU A 56 8.29 16.64 14.74
C GLU A 56 7.15 16.23 15.68
N LEU A 57 5.91 16.27 15.22
CA LEU A 57 4.76 15.77 15.98
C LEU A 57 4.90 14.27 16.27
N ALA A 58 5.36 13.51 15.29
CA ALA A 58 5.61 12.08 15.49
C ALA A 58 6.75 11.83 16.49
N VAL A 59 7.83 12.63 16.51
CA VAL A 59 8.90 12.52 17.53
C VAL A 59 8.36 12.70 18.94
N LYS A 60 7.49 13.70 19.13
CA LYS A 60 6.88 14.01 20.44
C LYS A 60 5.81 12.98 20.86
N GLY A 61 5.15 12.36 19.88
CA GLY A 61 4.06 11.44 20.11
C GLY A 61 4.52 10.05 20.57
N LYS A 62 3.65 9.34 21.30
CA LYS A 62 3.90 7.97 21.74
C LYS A 62 4.08 7.03 20.53
N ALA A 63 5.08 6.17 20.61
CA ALA A 63 5.21 5.04 19.70
C ALA A 63 4.21 3.95 20.11
N GLU A 64 3.06 3.88 19.43
CA GLU A 64 2.04 2.86 19.70
C GLU A 64 2.35 1.53 19.00
N SER A 65 1.69 0.45 19.44
CA SER A 65 1.59 -0.83 18.74
C SER A 65 0.24 -1.50 19.02
N VAL A 66 0.00 -2.66 18.41
CA VAL A 66 -1.24 -3.45 18.61
C VAL A 66 -1.52 -3.80 20.08
N VAL A 67 -0.49 -3.93 20.92
CA VAL A 67 -0.66 -4.30 22.35
C VAL A 67 -1.16 -3.14 23.21
N ASP A 68 -1.15 -1.91 22.70
CA ASP A 68 -1.62 -0.73 23.41
C ASP A 68 -3.15 -0.56 23.37
N LYS A 69 -3.90 -1.47 22.70
CA LYS A 69 -5.36 -1.48 22.79
C LYS A 69 -5.82 -1.81 24.20
N GLU A 70 -6.83 -1.10 24.70
CA GLU A 70 -7.34 -1.26 26.07
C GLU A 70 -7.91 -2.66 26.29
N SER A 71 -8.77 -3.11 25.38
CA SER A 71 -9.31 -4.45 25.36
C SER A 71 -9.37 -4.98 23.94
N SER A 72 -9.38 -6.28 23.78
CA SER A 72 -9.73 -6.92 22.51
C SER A 72 -11.05 -7.65 22.68
N LEU A 73 -12.11 -7.10 22.11
CA LEU A 73 -13.46 -7.67 22.20
C LEU A 73 -13.58 -9.01 21.45
N PHE A 74 -12.66 -9.32 20.55
CA PHE A 74 -12.76 -10.45 19.63
C PHE A 74 -11.68 -11.50 19.83
N VAL A 75 -10.55 -11.14 20.46
CA VAL A 75 -9.41 -12.04 20.70
C VAL A 75 -8.65 -11.60 21.96
N SER A 76 -8.36 -12.54 22.87
CA SER A 76 -7.68 -12.22 24.15
C SER A 76 -6.23 -11.78 23.98
N ASN A 77 -5.55 -12.30 22.96
CA ASN A 77 -4.13 -11.98 22.73
C ASN A 77 -4.00 -10.66 21.96
N LYS A 78 -3.46 -9.64 22.63
CA LYS A 78 -3.29 -8.29 22.09
C LYS A 78 -2.30 -8.17 20.92
N HIS A 79 -1.49 -9.18 20.65
CA HIS A 79 -0.57 -9.19 19.52
C HIS A 79 -1.25 -9.36 18.14
N TYR A 80 -2.50 -9.82 18.11
CA TYR A 80 -3.28 -9.84 16.88
C TYR A 80 -3.73 -8.44 16.49
N TYR A 81 -3.66 -8.17 15.20
CA TYR A 81 -4.30 -7.00 14.59
C TYR A 81 -5.81 -7.19 14.57
N VAL A 82 -6.56 -6.21 15.07
CA VAL A 82 -8.02 -6.28 15.15
C VAL A 82 -8.65 -5.03 14.57
N SER A 83 -9.49 -5.20 13.57
CA SER A 83 -10.31 -4.13 13.01
C SER A 83 -11.71 -4.60 12.69
N THR A 84 -12.68 -3.69 12.69
CA THR A 84 -14.03 -3.97 12.22
C THR A 84 -14.29 -3.36 10.85
N ALA A 85 -15.19 -3.98 10.10
CA ALA A 85 -15.57 -3.57 8.76
C ALA A 85 -16.13 -2.14 8.73
N PRO A 86 -15.57 -1.23 7.89
CA PRO A 86 -15.84 0.20 7.99
C PRO A 86 -17.26 0.61 7.63
N TYR A 87 -17.99 -0.20 6.86
CA TYR A 87 -19.32 0.13 6.34
C TYR A 87 -20.45 -0.61 7.08
N TRP A 88 -20.14 -1.25 8.22
CA TRP A 88 -21.12 -1.97 8.99
C TRP A 88 -21.52 -1.17 10.23
N TRP A 89 -22.82 -0.98 10.38
CA TRP A 89 -23.43 -0.15 11.40
C TRP A 89 -24.30 -0.98 12.33
N PRO A 90 -24.26 -0.74 13.64
CA PRO A 90 -25.21 -1.39 14.55
C PRO A 90 -26.62 -0.92 14.26
N ASP A 91 -27.54 -1.87 14.21
CA ASP A 91 -28.98 -1.67 14.12
C ASP A 91 -29.64 -2.42 15.28
N THR A 92 -30.35 -1.70 16.14
CA THR A 92 -30.99 -2.30 17.33
C THR A 92 -32.40 -2.71 16.98
N LEU A 93 -32.65 -4.01 17.04
CA LEU A 93 -33.96 -4.60 16.79
C LEU A 93 -34.93 -4.30 17.97
N LYS A 94 -36.24 -4.53 17.76
CA LYS A 94 -37.29 -4.28 18.76
C LYS A 94 -37.11 -5.06 20.07
N ASP A 95 -36.47 -6.22 20.00
CA ASP A 95 -36.13 -7.08 21.16
C ASP A 95 -34.81 -6.68 21.88
N GLY A 96 -34.19 -5.56 21.47
CA GLY A 96 -32.90 -5.11 22.00
C GLY A 96 -31.66 -5.79 21.38
N THR A 97 -31.84 -6.76 20.50
CA THR A 97 -30.72 -7.42 19.82
C THR A 97 -30.04 -6.45 18.86
N ILE A 98 -28.68 -6.42 18.88
CA ILE A 98 -27.89 -5.63 17.95
C ILE A 98 -27.52 -6.48 16.74
N LYS A 99 -28.00 -6.09 15.56
CA LYS A 99 -27.60 -6.64 14.26
C LYS A 99 -26.77 -5.59 13.51
N TYR A 100 -25.74 -6.04 12.81
CA TYR A 100 -24.96 -5.14 11.96
C TYR A 100 -25.49 -5.16 10.53
N ILE A 101 -25.75 -3.97 9.97
CA ILE A 101 -26.21 -3.76 8.59
C ILE A 101 -25.14 -3.02 7.79
N ARG A 102 -25.02 -3.34 6.50
CA ARG A 102 -24.05 -2.68 5.61
C ARG A 102 -24.65 -1.41 5.00
N LYS A 103 -23.91 -0.29 5.12
CA LYS A 103 -24.15 0.97 4.41
C LYS A 103 -22.95 1.25 3.52
N ASP A 104 -23.00 0.79 2.28
CA ASP A 104 -21.84 0.87 1.38
C ASP A 104 -21.37 2.31 1.20
N GLY A 105 -20.05 2.52 1.25
CA GLY A 105 -19.41 3.84 1.13
C GLY A 105 -19.55 4.75 2.37
N VAL A 106 -20.42 4.42 3.34
CA VAL A 106 -20.64 5.25 4.54
C VAL A 106 -19.88 4.64 5.73
N ARG A 107 -18.75 5.26 6.09
CA ARG A 107 -17.95 4.79 7.22
C ARG A 107 -18.64 4.96 8.55
N ASN A 108 -18.64 3.91 9.35
CA ASN A 108 -19.07 3.99 10.76
C ASN A 108 -17.94 4.64 11.59
N PRO A 109 -18.15 5.82 12.19
CA PRO A 109 -17.13 6.48 13.02
C PRO A 109 -16.86 5.73 14.33
N ASN A 110 -17.84 4.97 14.84
CA ASN A 110 -17.76 4.24 16.10
C ASN A 110 -17.33 2.79 15.92
N ARG A 111 -16.31 2.57 15.07
CA ARG A 111 -15.79 1.23 14.85
C ARG A 111 -15.07 0.69 16.09
N LEU A 112 -15.28 -0.60 16.33
CA LEU A 112 -14.56 -1.34 17.38
C LEU A 112 -13.19 -1.81 16.86
N GLY A 113 -12.27 -2.13 17.78
CA GLY A 113 -11.02 -2.79 17.41
C GLY A 113 -9.93 -1.87 16.85
N GLN A 114 -9.87 -0.65 17.20
CA GLN A 114 -8.94 0.49 16.98
C GLN A 114 -7.55 0.28 16.32
N ASP A 115 -7.16 -0.93 15.90
CA ASP A 115 -5.83 -1.15 15.30
C ASP A 115 -5.72 -0.57 13.90
N HIS A 116 -6.84 -0.38 13.18
CA HIS A 116 -6.82 0.32 11.88
C HIS A 116 -6.30 1.76 12.02
N GLU A 117 -6.74 2.49 13.02
CA GLU A 117 -6.30 3.85 13.30
C GLU A 117 -4.84 3.89 13.74
N ARG A 118 -4.41 2.92 14.59
CA ARG A 118 -2.99 2.78 14.99
C ARG A 118 -2.10 2.44 13.79
N TRP A 119 -2.56 1.55 12.91
CA TRP A 119 -1.85 1.17 11.69
C TRP A 119 -1.69 2.36 10.73
N SER A 120 -2.75 3.14 10.57
CA SER A 120 -2.73 4.36 9.77
C SER A 120 -1.76 5.40 10.34
N ARG A 121 -1.79 5.63 11.67
CA ARG A 121 -0.82 6.53 12.35
C ARG A 121 0.61 6.02 12.24
N LEU A 122 0.85 4.72 12.37
CA LEU A 122 2.17 4.13 12.16
C LEU A 122 2.68 4.41 10.76
N ASN A 123 1.87 4.09 9.74
CA ASN A 123 2.24 4.31 8.34
C ASN A 123 2.60 5.77 8.09
N GLN A 124 1.76 6.70 8.52
CA GLN A 124 2.02 8.13 8.35
C GLN A 124 3.28 8.58 9.10
N ALA A 125 3.50 8.11 10.33
CA ALA A 125 4.70 8.43 11.10
C ALA A 125 5.96 7.89 10.42
N LEU A 126 5.98 6.63 9.96
CA LEU A 126 7.14 6.05 9.29
C LEU A 126 7.47 6.79 7.99
N LYS A 127 6.46 7.15 7.19
CA LYS A 127 6.63 7.96 5.98
C LYS A 127 7.27 9.30 6.27
N ASN A 128 6.74 10.03 7.24
CA ASN A 128 7.21 11.38 7.52
C ASN A 128 8.59 11.39 8.20
N LEU A 129 8.82 10.48 9.16
CA LEU A 129 10.10 10.36 9.85
C LEU A 129 11.25 9.98 8.89
N SER A 130 11.03 9.03 7.98
CA SER A 130 12.05 8.63 7.01
C SER A 130 12.38 9.76 6.03
N ARG A 131 11.37 10.47 5.54
CA ARG A 131 11.56 11.62 4.66
C ARG A 131 12.20 12.81 5.37
N ALA A 132 11.79 13.11 6.61
CA ALA A 132 12.40 14.17 7.40
C ALA A 132 13.88 13.87 7.68
N TYR A 133 14.23 12.62 8.00
CA TYR A 133 15.63 12.20 8.13
C TYR A 133 16.39 12.37 6.82
N PHE A 134 15.80 11.97 5.69
CA PHE A 134 16.39 12.17 4.37
C PHE A 134 16.65 13.65 4.05
N PHE A 135 15.73 14.54 4.41
CA PHE A 135 15.85 15.97 4.12
C PHE A 135 16.83 16.70 5.03
N THR A 136 16.90 16.32 6.30
CA THR A 136 17.61 17.08 7.34
C THR A 136 18.89 16.42 7.85
N GLY A 137 18.97 15.09 7.80
CA GLY A 137 20.02 14.32 8.47
C GLY A 137 19.89 14.29 10.01
N ASP A 138 18.84 14.90 10.61
CA ASP A 138 18.68 14.96 12.05
C ASP A 138 18.29 13.59 12.63
N THR A 139 19.18 13.08 13.49
CA THR A 139 19.09 11.73 14.04
C THR A 139 17.86 11.48 14.91
N LYS A 140 17.23 12.53 15.44
CA LYS A 140 15.97 12.37 16.20
C LYS A 140 14.86 11.70 15.37
N PHE A 141 14.78 12.00 14.07
CA PHE A 141 13.81 11.39 13.16
C PHE A 141 14.12 9.91 12.89
N ARG A 142 15.42 9.59 12.73
CA ARG A 142 15.88 8.19 12.63
C ARG A 142 15.52 7.40 13.89
N ASP A 143 15.81 7.94 15.05
CA ASP A 143 15.62 7.23 16.32
C ASP A 143 14.13 7.00 16.60
N ALA A 144 13.29 8.00 16.33
CA ALA A 144 11.84 7.88 16.41
C ALA A 144 11.27 6.87 15.40
N TYR A 145 11.83 6.80 14.18
CA TYR A 145 11.50 5.80 13.16
C TYR A 145 11.81 4.39 13.64
N VAL A 146 13.05 4.15 14.04
CA VAL A 146 13.54 2.83 14.50
C VAL A 146 12.77 2.34 15.72
N SER A 147 12.46 3.24 16.67
CA SER A 147 11.63 2.92 17.84
C SER A 147 10.26 2.36 17.41
N ARG A 148 9.55 3.01 16.48
CA ARG A 148 8.24 2.57 16.00
C ARG A 148 8.31 1.27 15.21
N LEU A 149 9.30 1.16 14.32
CA LEU A 149 9.53 -0.04 13.52
C LEU A 149 9.75 -1.26 14.44
N ARG A 150 10.63 -1.10 15.45
CA ARG A 150 10.91 -2.17 16.40
C ARG A 150 9.69 -2.55 17.22
N ARG A 151 8.93 -1.58 17.67
CA ARG A 151 7.76 -1.80 18.51
C ARG A 151 6.67 -2.58 17.79
N TRP A 152 6.45 -2.29 16.49
CA TRP A 152 5.42 -2.95 15.68
C TRP A 152 5.85 -4.31 15.12
N PHE A 153 7.12 -4.49 14.77
CA PHE A 153 7.53 -5.64 13.97
C PHE A 153 8.59 -6.53 14.61
N VAL A 154 9.34 -6.02 15.60
CA VAL A 154 10.56 -6.67 16.09
C VAL A 154 10.48 -7.09 17.54
N THR A 155 10.12 -6.16 18.46
CA THR A 155 10.16 -6.37 19.91
C THR A 155 9.12 -7.40 20.35
N LYS A 156 9.55 -8.54 20.89
CA LYS A 156 8.68 -9.68 21.23
C LYS A 156 7.48 -9.32 22.10
N SER A 157 7.65 -8.42 23.07
CA SER A 157 6.59 -7.99 24.00
C SER A 157 5.55 -7.07 23.38
N THR A 158 5.81 -6.49 22.20
CA THR A 158 4.92 -5.45 21.62
C THR A 158 4.59 -5.67 20.15
N ARG A 159 5.35 -6.55 19.46
CA ARG A 159 5.18 -6.71 18.01
C ARG A 159 3.84 -7.33 17.64
N MET A 160 3.28 -6.86 16.56
CA MET A 160 2.15 -7.48 15.89
C MET A 160 2.53 -8.87 15.34
N TYR A 161 1.64 -9.85 15.45
CA TYR A 161 1.78 -11.09 14.68
C TYR A 161 1.61 -10.80 13.19
N PRO A 162 2.41 -11.44 12.31
CA PRO A 162 2.40 -11.17 10.88
C PRO A 162 1.19 -11.81 10.18
N ASN A 163 -0.01 -11.43 10.61
CA ASN A 163 -1.27 -11.88 10.05
C ASN A 163 -2.37 -10.83 10.26
N PHE A 164 -3.46 -10.95 9.50
CA PHE A 164 -4.67 -10.13 9.57
C PHE A 164 -5.92 -11.00 9.80
N ASP A 165 -5.78 -12.06 10.59
CA ASP A 165 -6.85 -13.04 10.87
C ASP A 165 -8.08 -12.43 11.53
N PHE A 166 -7.93 -11.25 12.18
CA PHE A 166 -9.00 -10.53 12.85
C PHE A 166 -9.25 -9.15 12.23
N SER A 167 -8.92 -8.95 10.96
CA SER A 167 -9.20 -7.70 10.23
C SER A 167 -10.58 -7.73 9.57
N SER A 168 -11.23 -6.55 9.50
CA SER A 168 -12.53 -6.37 8.86
C SER A 168 -13.64 -7.28 9.44
N ILE A 169 -13.66 -7.46 10.76
CA ILE A 169 -14.69 -8.22 11.47
C ILE A 169 -16.04 -7.52 11.32
N VAL A 170 -17.12 -8.30 11.15
CA VAL A 170 -18.48 -7.83 11.36
C VAL A 170 -18.97 -8.42 12.69
N PRO A 171 -19.18 -7.59 13.73
CA PRO A 171 -19.53 -8.11 15.05
C PRO A 171 -20.79 -8.98 15.01
N GLY A 172 -20.75 -10.13 15.68
CA GLY A 172 -21.85 -11.09 15.71
C GLY A 172 -22.01 -11.96 14.45
N GLN A 173 -21.13 -11.79 13.44
CA GLN A 173 -21.15 -12.60 12.22
C GLN A 173 -19.87 -13.41 12.08
N GLY A 174 -19.95 -14.58 11.43
CA GLY A 174 -18.79 -15.42 11.11
C GLY A 174 -17.93 -15.81 12.32
N GLY A 175 -18.51 -15.93 13.51
CA GLY A 175 -17.77 -16.22 14.76
C GLY A 175 -16.80 -15.12 15.16
N ASN A 176 -17.05 -13.87 14.73
CA ASN A 176 -16.17 -12.72 14.95
C ASN A 176 -14.75 -12.91 14.38
N LYS A 177 -14.60 -13.72 13.34
CA LYS A 177 -13.35 -13.85 12.59
C LYS A 177 -13.20 -12.70 11.60
N GLY A 178 -11.96 -12.38 11.24
CA GLY A 178 -11.66 -11.46 10.16
C GLY A 178 -12.11 -12.02 8.81
N ARG A 179 -12.19 -11.12 7.83
CA ARG A 179 -12.64 -11.46 6.47
C ARG A 179 -11.58 -11.07 5.45
N GLN A 180 -11.60 -11.72 4.28
CA GLN A 180 -10.71 -11.41 3.16
C GLN A 180 -10.63 -9.91 2.82
N TYR A 181 -11.73 -9.19 2.96
CA TYR A 181 -11.78 -7.74 2.71
C TYR A 181 -10.83 -6.90 3.61
N GLY A 182 -10.37 -7.45 4.71
CA GLY A 182 -9.37 -6.82 5.57
C GLY A 182 -7.98 -6.71 4.94
N ILE A 183 -7.72 -7.44 3.84
CA ILE A 183 -6.48 -7.34 3.08
C ILE A 183 -6.27 -5.94 2.49
N VAL A 184 -7.33 -5.17 2.28
CA VAL A 184 -7.22 -3.75 1.89
C VAL A 184 -6.32 -2.93 2.83
N GLU A 185 -6.29 -3.27 4.11
CA GLU A 185 -5.48 -2.56 5.13
C GLU A 185 -3.98 -2.79 4.95
N LEU A 186 -3.60 -3.86 4.25
CA LEU A 186 -2.22 -4.17 3.90
C LEU A 186 -1.62 -3.25 2.83
N TYR A 187 -2.43 -2.45 2.13
CA TYR A 187 -1.88 -1.47 1.19
C TYR A 187 -0.84 -0.55 1.82
N ALA A 188 -1.00 -0.21 3.11
CA ALA A 188 -0.02 0.57 3.86
C ALA A 188 1.39 -0.06 3.93
N MET A 189 1.49 -1.40 3.77
CA MET A 189 2.79 -2.08 3.72
C MET A 189 3.67 -1.58 2.57
N ASN A 190 3.08 -1.15 1.47
CA ASN A 190 3.83 -0.63 0.33
C ASN A 190 4.59 0.65 0.68
N ASP A 191 3.95 1.57 1.41
CA ASP A 191 4.60 2.77 1.95
C ASP A 191 5.62 2.42 3.05
N ILE A 192 5.29 1.48 3.94
CA ILE A 192 6.18 1.04 5.02
C ILE A 192 7.47 0.46 4.44
N LEU A 193 7.37 -0.37 3.40
CA LEU A 193 8.54 -0.95 2.72
C LEU A 193 9.40 0.12 2.06
N ASP A 194 8.82 1.12 1.39
CA ASP A 194 9.60 2.19 0.77
C ASP A 194 10.21 3.13 1.81
N SER A 195 9.50 3.42 2.90
CA SER A 195 10.08 4.17 4.03
C SER A 195 11.29 3.43 4.62
N TYR A 196 11.19 2.11 4.72
CA TYR A 196 12.27 1.26 5.21
C TYR A 196 13.47 1.23 4.24
N ARG A 197 13.22 1.09 2.93
CA ARG A 197 14.26 1.15 1.89
C ARG A 197 15.03 2.48 1.93
N LEU A 198 14.30 3.59 2.07
CA LEU A 198 14.90 4.91 2.24
C LEU A 198 15.80 4.98 3.47
N MET A 199 15.34 4.46 4.60
CA MET A 199 16.16 4.39 5.82
C MET A 199 17.39 3.50 5.66
N CYS A 200 17.30 2.40 4.92
CA CYS A 200 18.46 1.54 4.62
C CYS A 200 19.50 2.24 3.73
N GLN A 201 19.07 3.01 2.72
CA GLN A 201 19.97 3.83 1.90
C GLN A 201 20.74 4.86 2.74
N LEU A 202 20.14 5.33 3.83
CA LEU A 202 20.73 6.30 4.76
C LEU A 202 21.51 5.64 5.93
N ASN A 203 21.69 4.32 5.90
CA ASN A 203 22.26 3.54 7.02
C ASN A 203 21.53 3.78 8.36
N GLY A 204 20.25 4.10 8.31
CA GLY A 204 19.44 4.49 9.47
C GLY A 204 18.89 3.31 10.28
N VAL A 205 19.08 2.05 9.85
CA VAL A 205 18.58 0.85 10.55
C VAL A 205 19.71 -0.15 10.75
N ASP A 206 19.85 -0.66 11.97
CA ASP A 206 20.87 -1.65 12.29
C ASP A 206 20.53 -3.05 11.77
N LYS A 207 21.58 -3.91 11.61
CA LYS A 207 21.47 -5.25 11.03
C LYS A 207 20.51 -6.17 11.81
N LYS A 208 20.46 -6.08 13.14
CA LYS A 208 19.59 -6.91 13.97
C LYS A 208 18.11 -6.57 13.73
N THR A 209 17.80 -5.29 13.65
CA THR A 209 16.44 -4.78 13.32
C THR A 209 16.07 -5.18 11.89
N THR A 210 16.98 -5.05 10.93
CA THR A 210 16.82 -5.47 9.53
C THR A 210 16.42 -6.94 9.43
N ASN A 211 17.21 -7.84 10.00
CA ASN A 211 16.96 -9.28 9.94
C ASN A 211 15.61 -9.67 10.58
N ALA A 212 15.25 -9.01 11.68
CA ALA A 212 13.98 -9.29 12.36
C ALA A 212 12.76 -8.76 11.58
N PHE A 213 12.87 -7.57 10.97
CA PHE A 213 11.81 -7.02 10.12
C PHE A 213 11.63 -7.84 8.85
N GLU A 214 12.71 -8.23 8.18
CA GLU A 214 12.65 -9.12 7.01
C GLU A 214 11.97 -10.45 7.35
N LYS A 215 12.31 -11.06 8.49
CA LYS A 215 11.64 -12.29 8.95
C LYS A 215 10.15 -12.07 9.17
N TRP A 216 9.75 -10.92 9.73
CA TRP A 216 8.35 -10.58 9.92
C TRP A 216 7.63 -10.45 8.56
N CYS A 217 8.24 -9.77 7.57
CA CYS A 217 7.71 -9.65 6.21
C CYS A 217 7.57 -11.01 5.51
N ARG A 218 8.54 -11.91 5.64
CA ARG A 218 8.45 -13.28 5.10
C ARG A 218 7.28 -14.05 5.70
N ASN A 219 7.05 -13.92 6.99
CA ASN A 219 5.92 -14.58 7.65
C ASN A 219 4.58 -13.98 7.20
N LEU A 220 4.49 -12.65 7.01
CA LEU A 220 3.30 -12.01 6.45
C LEU A 220 3.02 -12.49 5.02
N MET A 221 4.06 -12.58 4.19
CA MET A 221 3.96 -13.12 2.83
C MET A 221 3.46 -14.58 2.82
N THR A 222 3.94 -15.39 3.75
CA THR A 222 3.47 -16.77 3.94
C THR A 222 2.00 -16.79 4.32
N TRP A 223 1.60 -15.95 5.27
CA TRP A 223 0.19 -15.82 5.67
C TRP A 223 -0.71 -15.39 4.50
N LEU A 224 -0.33 -14.38 3.72
CA LEU A 224 -1.08 -13.94 2.54
C LEU A 224 -1.33 -15.08 1.56
N ARG A 225 -0.35 -15.97 1.36
CA ARG A 225 -0.45 -17.06 0.39
C ARG A 225 -1.18 -18.30 0.93
N GLN A 226 -1.18 -18.52 2.25
CA GLN A 226 -1.62 -19.79 2.83
C GLN A 226 -2.92 -19.69 3.63
N SER A 227 -3.24 -18.52 4.17
CA SER A 227 -4.47 -18.33 4.94
C SER A 227 -5.73 -18.46 4.07
N GLU A 228 -6.86 -18.81 4.69
CA GLU A 228 -8.16 -18.83 4.02
C GLU A 228 -8.51 -17.48 3.40
N ASN A 229 -8.33 -16.40 4.16
CA ASN A 229 -8.58 -15.04 3.67
C ASN A 229 -7.68 -14.66 2.49
N GLY A 230 -6.38 -14.99 2.55
CA GLY A 230 -5.44 -14.73 1.46
C GLY A 230 -5.79 -15.49 0.20
N LYS A 231 -6.10 -16.79 0.31
CA LYS A 231 -6.53 -17.64 -0.81
C LYS A 231 -7.83 -17.11 -1.43
N ALA A 232 -8.83 -16.79 -0.59
CA ALA A 232 -10.09 -16.25 -1.07
C ALA A 232 -9.89 -14.94 -1.85
N GLU A 233 -9.05 -14.02 -1.35
CA GLU A 233 -8.80 -12.74 -2.01
C GLU A 233 -7.95 -12.90 -3.29
N SER A 234 -7.04 -13.86 -3.34
CA SER A 234 -6.25 -14.14 -4.56
C SER A 234 -7.14 -14.53 -5.74
N LEU A 235 -8.29 -15.14 -5.50
CA LEU A 235 -9.26 -15.57 -6.52
C LEU A 235 -10.35 -14.54 -6.80
N ALA A 236 -10.49 -13.51 -5.94
CA ALA A 236 -11.51 -12.48 -6.08
C ALA A 236 -11.20 -11.52 -7.25
N THR A 237 -12.14 -10.62 -7.50
CA THR A 237 -12.01 -9.51 -8.46
C THR A 237 -12.25 -8.17 -7.76
N GLY A 238 -11.73 -7.08 -8.33
CA GLY A 238 -11.87 -5.74 -7.81
C GLY A 238 -10.62 -5.22 -7.10
N ASN A 239 -10.72 -4.03 -6.55
CA ASN A 239 -9.57 -3.27 -6.03
C ASN A 239 -8.78 -4.00 -4.92
N ILE A 240 -9.44 -4.76 -4.05
CA ILE A 240 -8.76 -5.46 -2.94
C ILE A 240 -7.88 -6.59 -3.48
N SER A 241 -8.33 -7.31 -4.50
CA SER A 241 -7.51 -8.36 -5.12
C SER A 241 -6.31 -7.79 -5.89
N THR A 242 -6.45 -6.58 -6.45
CA THR A 242 -5.31 -5.84 -7.02
C THR A 242 -4.32 -5.43 -5.92
N ILE A 243 -4.80 -4.97 -4.75
CA ILE A 243 -3.95 -4.67 -3.57
C ILE A 243 -3.25 -5.94 -3.07
N TYR A 244 -3.94 -7.07 -3.06
CA TYR A 244 -3.34 -8.35 -2.67
C TYR A 244 -2.11 -8.66 -3.53
N ASP A 245 -2.24 -8.65 -4.85
CA ASP A 245 -1.12 -8.94 -5.76
C ASP A 245 -0.02 -7.89 -5.66
N LEU A 246 -0.35 -6.61 -5.62
CA LEU A 246 0.60 -5.50 -5.45
C LEU A 246 1.43 -5.66 -4.17
N THR A 247 0.76 -5.92 -3.04
CA THR A 247 1.42 -6.05 -1.74
C THR A 247 2.25 -7.33 -1.66
N LEU A 248 1.71 -8.44 -2.14
CA LEU A 248 2.44 -9.70 -2.19
C LEU A 248 3.69 -9.59 -3.09
N PHE A 249 3.56 -8.95 -4.24
CA PHE A 249 4.68 -8.70 -5.14
C PHE A 249 5.77 -7.84 -4.48
N ASN A 250 5.38 -6.73 -3.85
CA ASN A 250 6.33 -5.84 -3.18
C ASN A 250 7.04 -6.51 -1.99
N LEU A 251 6.33 -7.34 -1.23
CA LEU A 251 6.91 -8.19 -0.18
C LEU A 251 7.88 -9.22 -0.78
N ALA A 252 7.52 -9.85 -1.91
CA ALA A 252 8.37 -10.82 -2.58
C ALA A 252 9.66 -10.18 -3.11
N VAL A 253 9.58 -8.99 -3.72
CA VAL A 253 10.76 -8.19 -4.12
C VAL A 253 11.63 -7.89 -2.90
N PHE A 254 11.02 -7.44 -1.80
CA PHE A 254 11.73 -7.11 -0.56
C PHE A 254 12.45 -8.32 0.03
N CYS A 255 11.82 -9.48 -0.01
CA CYS A 255 12.37 -10.72 0.52
C CYS A 255 13.27 -11.50 -0.47
N GLY A 256 13.43 -11.05 -1.71
CA GLY A 256 14.23 -11.71 -2.73
C GLY A 256 13.59 -12.97 -3.34
N GLU A 257 12.25 -13.09 -3.28
CA GLU A 257 11.49 -14.26 -3.75
C GLU A 257 11.12 -14.14 -5.23
N LYS A 258 12.12 -14.32 -6.09
CA LYS A 258 11.99 -14.15 -7.55
C LYS A 258 10.87 -14.99 -8.17
N VAL A 259 10.71 -16.24 -7.75
CA VAL A 259 9.67 -17.16 -8.29
C VAL A 259 8.28 -16.60 -8.03
N ILE A 260 8.05 -16.01 -6.85
CA ILE A 260 6.76 -15.39 -6.52
C ILE A 260 6.54 -14.14 -7.39
N CYS A 261 7.57 -13.30 -7.56
CA CYS A 261 7.49 -12.13 -8.43
C CYS A 261 7.14 -12.52 -9.88
N ASP A 262 7.82 -13.51 -10.44
CA ASP A 262 7.60 -13.96 -11.82
C ASP A 262 6.20 -14.56 -11.99
N SER A 263 5.73 -15.34 -11.01
CA SER A 263 4.38 -15.91 -11.04
C SER A 263 3.29 -14.84 -11.03
N ILE A 264 3.42 -13.81 -10.17
CA ILE A 264 2.45 -12.72 -10.11
C ILE A 264 2.49 -11.91 -11.41
N THR A 265 3.69 -11.56 -11.91
CA THR A 265 3.83 -10.81 -13.17
C THR A 265 3.13 -11.50 -14.32
N SER A 266 3.35 -12.82 -14.47
CA SER A 266 2.75 -13.60 -15.55
C SER A 266 1.23 -13.73 -15.45
N ALA A 267 0.70 -13.76 -14.22
CA ALA A 267 -0.73 -13.96 -14.00
C ALA A 267 -1.53 -12.64 -13.97
N PHE A 268 -0.90 -11.48 -13.69
CA PHE A 268 -1.62 -10.24 -13.38
C PHE A 268 -2.51 -9.74 -14.53
N ALA A 269 -2.08 -9.88 -15.78
CA ALA A 269 -2.89 -9.49 -16.94
C ALA A 269 -4.22 -10.26 -16.96
N THR A 270 -4.15 -11.59 -16.91
CA THR A 270 -5.33 -12.46 -17.02
C THR A 270 -6.17 -12.49 -15.75
N SER A 271 -5.53 -12.42 -14.56
CA SER A 271 -6.22 -12.50 -13.28
C SER A 271 -6.81 -11.17 -12.80
N ARG A 272 -6.27 -10.02 -13.26
CA ARG A 272 -6.70 -8.69 -12.85
C ARG A 272 -7.16 -7.84 -14.02
N LEU A 273 -6.29 -7.49 -14.98
CA LEU A 273 -6.65 -6.54 -16.03
C LEU A 273 -7.84 -7.03 -16.86
N GLU A 274 -7.76 -8.24 -17.43
CA GLU A 274 -8.80 -8.80 -18.30
C GLU A 274 -10.09 -9.14 -17.55
N ARG A 275 -10.02 -9.48 -16.27
CA ARG A 275 -11.20 -9.80 -15.47
C ARG A 275 -11.89 -8.59 -14.87
N GLN A 276 -11.20 -7.47 -14.74
CA GLN A 276 -11.71 -6.27 -14.08
C GLN A 276 -12.04 -5.13 -15.03
N ILE A 277 -11.41 -5.08 -16.22
CA ILE A 277 -11.56 -4.00 -17.20
C ILE A 277 -12.19 -4.57 -18.47
N MET A 278 -13.41 -4.15 -18.75
CA MET A 278 -14.16 -4.58 -19.92
C MET A 278 -13.65 -3.94 -21.22
N ALA A 279 -14.16 -4.38 -22.36
CA ALA A 279 -13.77 -3.89 -23.69
C ALA A 279 -14.02 -2.39 -23.88
N ASP A 280 -15.03 -1.84 -23.22
CA ASP A 280 -15.38 -0.41 -23.22
C ASP A 280 -14.63 0.41 -22.13
N GLY A 281 -13.76 -0.23 -21.35
CA GLY A 281 -13.00 0.39 -20.26
C GLY A 281 -13.72 0.44 -18.92
N THR A 282 -14.96 -0.04 -18.82
CA THR A 282 -15.69 -0.11 -17.55
C THR A 282 -15.06 -1.10 -16.59
N GLN A 283 -15.26 -0.86 -15.29
CA GLN A 283 -14.85 -1.74 -14.19
C GLN A 283 -16.10 -2.15 -13.39
N PRO A 284 -16.86 -3.19 -13.81
CA PRO A 284 -18.20 -3.47 -13.30
C PRO A 284 -18.28 -3.65 -11.78
N VAL A 285 -17.28 -4.28 -11.16
CA VAL A 285 -17.24 -4.49 -9.69
C VAL A 285 -17.13 -3.16 -8.96
N GLU A 286 -16.37 -2.22 -9.46
CA GLU A 286 -16.17 -0.90 -8.87
C GLU A 286 -17.36 0.02 -9.18
N LEU A 287 -17.91 -0.06 -10.38
CA LEU A 287 -19.06 0.74 -10.82
C LEU A 287 -20.37 0.34 -10.09
N ALA A 288 -20.46 -0.87 -9.54
CA ALA A 288 -21.57 -1.32 -8.72
C ALA A 288 -21.56 -0.73 -7.29
N ARG A 289 -20.52 0.03 -6.91
CA ARG A 289 -20.38 0.64 -5.59
C ARG A 289 -21.08 1.99 -5.50
N THR A 290 -21.43 2.40 -4.27
CA THR A 290 -22.04 3.74 -4.01
C THR A 290 -21.06 4.89 -4.21
N GLN A 291 -19.76 4.60 -4.27
CA GLN A 291 -18.68 5.51 -4.66
C GLN A 291 -18.01 4.98 -5.93
N ALA A 292 -18.78 4.84 -7.01
CA ALA A 292 -18.38 4.14 -8.22
C ALA A 292 -17.15 4.76 -8.91
N TYR A 293 -17.13 6.10 -9.03
CA TYR A 293 -16.01 6.83 -9.63
C TYR A 293 -14.74 6.70 -8.77
N HIS A 294 -14.90 6.90 -7.46
CA HIS A 294 -13.81 6.74 -6.49
C HIS A 294 -13.19 5.33 -6.56
N TYR A 295 -13.99 4.27 -6.49
CA TYR A 295 -13.46 2.90 -6.47
C TYR A 295 -12.82 2.50 -7.79
N SER A 296 -13.35 2.96 -8.92
CA SER A 296 -12.73 2.73 -10.22
C SER A 296 -11.33 3.37 -10.31
N ILE A 297 -11.17 4.60 -9.82
CA ILE A 297 -9.87 5.29 -9.75
C ILE A 297 -8.96 4.64 -8.71
N TYR A 298 -9.52 4.19 -7.59
CA TYR A 298 -8.77 3.51 -6.53
C TYR A 298 -8.15 2.21 -7.05
N ASN A 299 -8.91 1.41 -7.79
CA ASN A 299 -8.36 0.21 -8.45
C ASN A 299 -7.25 0.56 -9.46
N LEU A 300 -7.47 1.56 -10.32
CA LEU A 300 -6.45 2.02 -11.26
C LEU A 300 -5.19 2.53 -10.57
N THR A 301 -5.31 3.16 -9.39
CA THR A 301 -4.14 3.58 -8.61
C THR A 301 -3.23 2.40 -8.28
N HIS A 302 -3.80 1.25 -7.91
CA HIS A 302 -3.01 0.05 -7.57
C HIS A 302 -2.45 -0.64 -8.81
N ILE A 303 -3.16 -0.58 -9.94
CA ILE A 303 -2.63 -1.05 -11.22
C ILE A 303 -1.43 -0.19 -11.65
N VAL A 304 -1.51 1.14 -11.49
CA VAL A 304 -0.39 2.06 -11.76
C VAL A 304 0.80 1.76 -10.84
N ASP A 305 0.54 1.55 -9.54
CA ASP A 305 1.60 1.19 -8.60
C ASP A 305 2.27 -0.13 -8.99
N PHE A 306 1.51 -1.11 -9.47
CA PHE A 306 2.08 -2.36 -9.98
C PHE A 306 2.94 -2.13 -11.23
N CYS A 307 2.48 -1.31 -12.18
CA CYS A 307 3.29 -0.93 -13.36
C CYS A 307 4.59 -0.22 -12.95
N VAL A 308 4.53 0.70 -11.98
CA VAL A 308 5.72 1.38 -11.46
C VAL A 308 6.71 0.39 -10.84
N LEU A 309 6.22 -0.57 -10.04
CA LEU A 309 7.05 -1.64 -9.48
C LEU A 309 7.75 -2.46 -10.56
N GLN A 310 7.03 -2.83 -11.62
CA GLN A 310 7.59 -3.57 -12.75
C GLN A 310 8.65 -2.76 -13.49
N GLU A 311 8.39 -1.47 -13.76
CA GLU A 311 9.35 -0.57 -14.41
C GLU A 311 10.65 -0.43 -13.60
N ARG A 312 10.56 -0.34 -12.25
CA ARG A 312 11.73 -0.32 -11.36
C ARG A 312 12.57 -1.60 -11.45
N LEU A 313 11.98 -2.69 -11.89
CA LEU A 313 12.68 -3.97 -12.13
C LEU A 313 13.11 -4.15 -13.59
N GLY A 314 12.98 -3.12 -14.43
CA GLY A 314 13.33 -3.16 -15.86
C GLY A 314 12.33 -3.95 -16.72
N ARG A 315 11.08 -4.08 -16.26
CA ARG A 315 9.99 -4.76 -16.97
C ARG A 315 8.99 -3.71 -17.44
N HIS A 316 8.82 -3.54 -18.73
CA HIS A 316 7.95 -2.52 -19.33
C HIS A 316 6.48 -2.97 -19.36
N TYR A 317 5.96 -3.36 -18.20
CA TYR A 317 4.65 -3.99 -18.05
C TYR A 317 3.50 -3.10 -18.53
N TYR A 318 3.59 -1.79 -18.32
CA TYR A 318 2.60 -0.85 -18.85
C TYR A 318 2.60 -0.83 -20.38
N ALA A 319 3.76 -0.77 -21.02
CA ALA A 319 3.84 -0.77 -22.49
C ALA A 319 3.22 -2.04 -23.10
N GLU A 320 3.47 -3.20 -22.49
CA GLU A 320 2.92 -4.49 -22.93
C GLU A 320 1.39 -4.58 -22.80
N HIS A 321 0.81 -3.93 -21.77
CA HIS A 321 -0.63 -3.99 -21.46
C HIS A 321 -1.36 -2.65 -21.62
N ARG A 322 -0.73 -1.70 -22.31
CA ARG A 322 -1.21 -0.32 -22.47
C ARG A 322 -2.65 -0.24 -22.94
N ASN A 323 -3.02 -1.05 -23.95
CA ASN A 323 -4.34 -1.00 -24.56
C ASN A 323 -5.48 -1.23 -23.55
N ILE A 324 -5.28 -2.13 -22.59
CA ILE A 324 -6.30 -2.43 -21.58
C ILE A 324 -6.32 -1.39 -20.46
N ILE A 325 -5.15 -0.91 -20.03
CA ILE A 325 -5.02 0.09 -18.97
C ILE A 325 -5.55 1.45 -19.45
N ASP A 326 -5.15 1.88 -20.64
CA ASP A 326 -5.59 3.17 -21.21
C ASP A 326 -7.10 3.20 -21.46
N ARG A 327 -7.73 2.08 -21.83
CA ARG A 327 -9.19 2.01 -21.95
C ARG A 327 -9.89 2.40 -20.66
N ALA A 328 -9.45 1.87 -19.53
CA ALA A 328 -10.05 2.18 -18.22
C ALA A 328 -9.83 3.65 -17.82
N PHE A 329 -8.65 4.22 -18.11
CA PHE A 329 -8.40 5.65 -17.93
C PHE A 329 -9.31 6.49 -18.83
N ASN A 330 -9.37 6.17 -20.11
CA ASN A 330 -10.17 6.93 -21.08
C ASN A 330 -11.66 6.89 -20.73
N TYR A 331 -12.16 5.75 -20.24
CA TYR A 331 -13.53 5.65 -19.75
C TYR A 331 -13.82 6.65 -18.61
N LEU A 332 -12.93 6.80 -17.65
CA LEU A 332 -13.14 7.71 -16.53
C LEU A 332 -12.86 9.17 -16.88
N LEU A 333 -11.90 9.43 -17.78
CA LEU A 333 -11.50 10.78 -18.17
C LEU A 333 -12.61 11.53 -18.92
N GLN A 334 -13.52 10.84 -19.61
CA GLN A 334 -14.66 11.49 -20.32
C GLN A 334 -15.60 12.24 -19.36
N PHE A 335 -15.59 11.90 -18.07
CA PHE A 335 -16.44 12.52 -17.05
C PHE A 335 -15.77 13.67 -16.30
N VAL A 336 -14.49 13.94 -16.55
CA VAL A 336 -13.75 15.03 -15.92
C VAL A 336 -14.42 16.38 -16.26
N GLY A 337 -14.75 17.14 -15.21
CA GLY A 337 -15.51 18.41 -15.35
C GLY A 337 -17.00 18.22 -15.65
N ASN A 338 -17.49 17.00 -15.76
CA ASN A 338 -18.89 16.71 -16.12
C ASN A 338 -19.49 15.57 -15.26
N ARG A 339 -19.53 15.78 -13.93
CA ARG A 339 -20.11 14.82 -12.99
C ARG A 339 -21.54 14.37 -13.38
N LYS A 340 -22.34 15.27 -13.96
CA LYS A 340 -23.72 14.98 -14.31
C LYS A 340 -23.87 13.92 -15.39
N ALA A 341 -22.84 13.74 -16.25
CA ALA A 341 -22.83 12.72 -17.29
C ALA A 341 -22.44 11.33 -16.76
N PHE A 342 -21.91 11.23 -15.53
CA PHE A 342 -21.52 9.94 -14.95
C PHE A 342 -22.79 9.13 -14.56
N PRO A 343 -23.01 7.94 -15.14
CA PRO A 343 -24.29 7.25 -15.03
C PRO A 343 -24.43 6.40 -13.75
N TYR A 344 -23.41 6.39 -12.88
CA TYR A 344 -23.40 5.59 -11.66
C TYR A 344 -23.45 6.45 -10.41
N GLN A 345 -23.76 5.83 -9.28
CA GLN A 345 -23.80 6.51 -7.99
C GLN A 345 -22.38 6.93 -7.56
N GLU A 346 -22.23 8.20 -7.13
CA GLU A 346 -21.01 8.70 -6.51
C GLU A 346 -21.35 9.64 -5.36
N ILE A 347 -21.17 9.17 -4.13
CA ILE A 347 -21.41 9.93 -2.89
C ILE A 347 -20.13 10.54 -2.30
N GLY A 348 -18.97 10.26 -2.89
CA GLY A 348 -17.67 10.74 -2.44
C GLY A 348 -17.31 12.15 -2.96
N ASP A 349 -16.09 12.56 -2.66
CA ASP A 349 -15.50 13.81 -3.12
C ASP A 349 -15.04 13.68 -4.58
N TRP A 350 -15.86 14.22 -5.48
CA TRP A 350 -15.62 14.17 -6.92
C TRP A 350 -14.33 14.88 -7.34
N ASP A 351 -14.06 16.08 -6.79
CA ASP A 351 -12.90 16.87 -7.16
C ASP A 351 -11.59 16.24 -6.73
N ALA A 352 -11.59 15.61 -5.55
CA ALA A 352 -10.44 14.81 -5.09
C ALA A 352 -10.20 13.60 -6.01
N CYS A 353 -11.27 12.95 -6.47
CA CYS A 353 -11.19 11.84 -7.42
C CYS A 353 -10.61 12.27 -8.78
N GLU A 354 -11.06 13.40 -9.33
CA GLU A 354 -10.50 13.92 -10.59
C GLU A 354 -9.01 14.27 -10.48
N LYS A 355 -8.62 14.90 -9.38
CA LYS A 355 -7.20 15.22 -9.12
C LYS A 355 -6.36 13.94 -9.06
N LEU A 356 -6.88 12.91 -8.38
CA LEU A 356 -6.21 11.61 -8.29
C LEU A 356 -6.10 10.94 -9.66
N LEU A 357 -7.17 10.91 -10.46
CA LEU A 357 -7.18 10.33 -11.80
C LEU A 357 -6.11 10.96 -12.69
N LYS A 358 -6.08 12.31 -12.76
CA LYS A 358 -5.08 13.07 -13.52
C LYS A 358 -3.65 12.77 -13.05
N LYS A 359 -3.45 12.69 -11.73
CA LYS A 359 -2.16 12.33 -11.15
C LYS A 359 -1.70 10.94 -11.56
N GLN A 360 -2.59 9.94 -11.51
CA GLN A 360 -2.23 8.57 -11.90
C GLN A 360 -1.95 8.46 -13.40
N GLN A 361 -2.73 9.13 -14.24
CA GLN A 361 -2.45 9.20 -15.67
C GLN A 361 -1.07 9.84 -15.96
N ALA A 362 -0.73 10.91 -15.26
CA ALA A 362 0.58 11.54 -15.41
C ALA A 362 1.73 10.59 -15.01
N ARG A 363 1.56 9.79 -13.95
CA ARG A 363 2.55 8.77 -13.54
C ARG A 363 2.74 7.71 -14.62
N LEU A 364 1.66 7.22 -15.26
CA LEU A 364 1.78 6.25 -16.36
C LEU A 364 2.58 6.80 -17.54
N LYS A 365 2.41 8.09 -17.88
CA LYS A 365 3.15 8.73 -18.99
C LYS A 365 4.66 8.82 -18.74
N THR A 366 5.14 8.62 -17.51
CA THR A 366 6.58 8.56 -17.20
C THR A 366 7.16 7.16 -17.34
N LEU A 367 6.33 6.12 -17.52
CA LEU A 367 6.78 4.75 -17.73
C LEU A 367 7.09 4.51 -19.23
N LYS A 368 8.06 3.62 -19.47
CA LYS A 368 8.54 3.29 -20.82
C LYS A 368 7.73 2.16 -21.46
#